data_104677887a8ecab2cc6bac7a3abb999f
#
_entry.id   104677887a8ecab2cc6bac7a3abb999f
#
_cell.length_a   1.000
_cell.length_b   1.000
_cell.length_c   1.000
_cell.angle_alpha   90.00
_cell.angle_beta   90.00
_cell.angle_gamma   90.00
#
_symmetry.space_group_name_H-M   'P 1'
#
loop_
_entity.id
_entity.type
_entity.pdbx_description
1 polymer ?
#
loop_
_entity_poly.entity_id
_entity_poly.type
_entity_poly.pdbx_seq_one_letter_code
_entity_poly.pdbx_strand_id
1 'polypeptide(L)'
;TMGGRDCSLQMHEQKLLEVSVTEEELTSAIAAAEASGRTAEAAQLKKDLVILEKMEHEGAIFGKAVKLDSLGTFECIVDGEAHYFMEMNTRIQVEHRVTELCYKLKFINPENAADFFIAESLVEVMVLLAAHGQRLPKPERLPREAASVEARLNATNQALQPHAGGIIEKWSNCAEGEVRDDQGISMH
;
A
#
# COMPACT_ATOMS: atom_id res chain seq x y z
N THR A 1 10.86 1.46 -3.52
CA THR A 1 9.73 0.94 -2.73
C THR A 1 8.80 2.05 -2.30
N MET A 2 7.57 1.72 -1.92
CA MET A 2 6.48 2.66 -1.63
C MET A 2 5.83 2.34 -0.28
N GLY A 3 6.63 1.95 0.73
CA GLY A 3 6.14 1.51 2.03
C GLY A 3 5.55 0.11 2.01
N GLY A 4 5.01 -0.30 3.13
CA GLY A 4 4.34 -1.58 3.32
C GLY A 4 2.85 -1.44 3.54
N ARG A 5 2.19 -2.59 3.56
CA ARG A 5 0.79 -2.74 3.93
C ARG A 5 0.64 -3.99 4.77
N ASP A 6 -0.11 -3.90 5.85
CA ASP A 6 -0.55 -5.07 6.61
C ASP A 6 -1.90 -5.54 6.08
N CYS A 7 -1.93 -6.75 5.56
CA CYS A 7 -3.12 -7.42 5.05
C CYS A 7 -3.41 -8.74 5.80
N SER A 8 -3.04 -8.81 7.07
CA SER A 8 -3.19 -10.02 7.90
C SER A 8 -4.66 -10.40 8.12
N LEU A 9 -5.58 -9.44 8.12
CA LEU A 9 -6.99 -9.71 8.32
C LEU A 9 -7.65 -10.19 7.03
N GLN A 10 -7.82 -11.51 6.92
CA GLN A 10 -8.39 -12.18 5.74
C GLN A 10 -9.52 -13.12 6.13
N MET A 11 -10.44 -13.36 5.20
CA MET A 11 -11.49 -14.36 5.31
C MET A 11 -11.74 -15.00 3.94
N HIS A 12 -11.77 -16.33 3.88
CA HIS A 12 -11.95 -17.10 2.64
C HIS A 12 -10.97 -16.65 1.53
N GLU A 13 -9.68 -16.50 1.88
CA GLU A 13 -8.61 -16.07 0.97
C GLU A 13 -8.79 -14.63 0.42
N GLN A 14 -9.71 -13.87 1.00
CA GLN A 14 -9.92 -12.46 0.64
C GLN A 14 -9.45 -11.54 1.75
N LYS A 15 -8.69 -10.53 1.38
CA LYS A 15 -8.27 -9.47 2.28
C LYS A 15 -9.50 -8.65 2.67
N LEU A 16 -9.77 -8.50 3.96
CA LEU A 16 -10.90 -7.72 4.49
C LEU A 16 -10.49 -6.31 4.85
N LEU A 17 -9.28 -6.18 5.38
CA LEU A 17 -8.71 -4.93 5.83
C LEU A 17 -7.26 -4.85 5.36
N GLU A 18 -6.86 -3.72 4.80
CA GLU A 18 -5.47 -3.38 4.57
C GLU A 18 -5.13 -2.06 5.23
N VAL A 19 -4.02 -2.04 5.93
CA VAL A 19 -3.53 -0.88 6.66
C VAL A 19 -2.16 -0.50 6.13
N SER A 20 -1.91 0.78 5.94
CA SER A 20 -0.57 1.26 5.60
C SER A 20 0.41 0.97 6.73
N VAL A 21 1.64 0.64 6.35
CA VAL A 21 2.79 0.51 7.24
C VAL A 21 3.94 1.26 6.59
N THR A 22 4.19 2.48 7.06
CA THR A 22 5.23 3.35 6.51
C THR A 22 6.27 3.69 7.55
N GLU A 23 7.46 4.08 7.09
CA GLU A 23 8.54 4.55 7.96
C GLU A 23 8.10 5.76 8.79
N GLU A 24 7.36 6.68 8.17
CA GLU A 24 6.85 7.90 8.80
C GLU A 24 5.83 7.58 9.90
N GLU A 25 4.89 6.65 9.63
CA GLU A 25 3.90 6.20 10.61
C GLU A 25 4.57 5.53 11.81
N LEU A 26 5.49 4.59 11.57
CA LEU A 26 6.20 3.89 12.63
C LEU A 26 7.07 4.85 13.45
N THR A 27 7.79 5.75 12.81
CA THR A 27 8.62 6.76 13.49
C THR A 27 7.77 7.67 14.37
N SER A 28 6.63 8.14 13.88
CA SER A 28 5.69 8.96 14.64
C SER A 28 5.10 8.19 15.84
N ALA A 29 4.71 6.93 15.61
CA ALA A 29 4.18 6.07 16.67
C ALA A 29 5.22 5.76 17.76
N ILE A 30 6.48 5.52 17.38
CA ILE A 30 7.59 5.33 18.32
C ILE A 30 7.74 6.57 19.20
N ALA A 31 7.81 7.77 18.61
CA ALA A 31 7.95 9.02 19.34
C ALA A 31 6.78 9.24 20.33
N ALA A 32 5.55 8.97 19.90
CA ALA A 32 4.36 9.08 20.74
C ALA A 32 4.35 8.06 21.89
N ALA A 33 4.78 6.82 21.65
CA ALA A 33 4.89 5.79 22.68
C ALA A 33 5.96 6.14 23.72
N GLU A 34 7.12 6.62 23.29
CA GLU A 34 8.20 7.09 24.18
C GLU A 34 7.76 8.27 25.04
N ALA A 35 7.15 9.29 24.45
CA ALA A 35 6.64 10.45 25.16
C ALA A 35 5.57 10.09 26.20
N SER A 36 4.81 9.02 25.97
CA SER A 36 3.77 8.51 26.89
C SER A 36 4.29 7.47 27.88
N GLY A 37 5.59 7.14 27.88
CA GLY A 37 6.18 6.13 28.75
C GLY A 37 5.78 4.68 28.41
N ARG A 38 5.22 4.42 27.23
CA ARG A 38 4.83 3.08 26.74
C ARG A 38 6.05 2.35 26.16
N THR A 39 7.01 2.04 27.02
CA THR A 39 8.33 1.53 26.62
C THR A 39 8.29 0.19 25.86
N ALA A 40 7.41 -0.73 26.27
CA ALA A 40 7.26 -2.02 25.60
C ALA A 40 6.71 -1.87 24.18
N GLU A 41 5.74 -0.98 23.99
CA GLU A 41 5.18 -0.65 22.67
C GLU A 41 6.23 0.03 21.78
N ALA A 42 6.96 1.01 22.30
CA ALA A 42 8.03 1.66 21.57
C ALA A 42 9.12 0.66 21.13
N ALA A 43 9.45 -0.30 21.99
CA ALA A 43 10.42 -1.35 21.65
C ALA A 43 9.90 -2.26 20.52
N GLN A 44 8.62 -2.61 20.53
CA GLN A 44 8.02 -3.41 19.45
C GLN A 44 7.99 -2.64 18.13
N LEU A 45 7.50 -1.39 18.14
CA LEU A 45 7.47 -0.55 16.93
C LEU A 45 8.84 -0.33 16.29
N LYS A 46 9.90 -0.26 17.11
CA LYS A 46 11.29 -0.21 16.59
C LYS A 46 11.68 -1.49 15.85
N LYS A 47 11.25 -2.65 16.32
CA LYS A 47 11.46 -3.91 15.62
C LYS A 47 10.69 -3.97 14.31
N ASP A 48 9.44 -3.51 14.32
CA ASP A 48 8.58 -3.45 13.14
C ASP A 48 9.20 -2.52 12.07
N LEU A 49 9.78 -1.40 12.47
CA LEU A 49 10.49 -0.50 11.57
C LEU A 49 11.71 -1.20 10.91
N VAL A 50 12.50 -1.92 11.68
CA VAL A 50 13.66 -2.67 11.15
C VAL A 50 13.20 -3.76 10.16
N ILE A 51 12.07 -4.42 10.43
CA ILE A 51 11.51 -5.42 9.51
C ILE A 51 11.04 -4.75 8.22
N LEU A 52 10.32 -3.62 8.31
CA LEU A 52 9.87 -2.87 7.16
C LEU A 52 11.05 -2.46 6.26
N GLU A 53 12.10 -1.89 6.84
CA GLU A 53 13.30 -1.49 6.10
C GLU A 53 13.96 -2.66 5.36
N LYS A 54 14.06 -3.81 6.02
CA LYS A 54 14.60 -5.04 5.40
C LYS A 54 13.72 -5.51 4.25
N MET A 55 12.41 -5.58 4.44
CA MET A 55 11.47 -5.99 3.41
C MET A 55 11.49 -5.04 2.20
N GLU A 56 11.54 -3.73 2.43
CA GLU A 56 11.69 -2.74 1.36
C GLU A 56 12.99 -2.92 0.58
N HIS A 57 14.09 -3.14 1.29
CA HIS A 57 15.40 -3.35 0.67
C HIS A 57 15.41 -4.64 -0.17
N GLU A 58 14.95 -5.73 0.38
CA GLU A 58 14.89 -7.03 -0.30
C GLU A 58 13.93 -7.02 -1.48
N GLY A 59 12.75 -6.39 -1.35
CA GLY A 59 11.81 -6.21 -2.43
C GLY A 59 12.40 -5.42 -3.60
N ALA A 60 13.20 -4.39 -3.33
CA ALA A 60 13.90 -3.63 -4.35
C ALA A 60 14.97 -4.48 -5.07
N ILE A 61 15.75 -5.27 -4.32
CA ILE A 61 16.77 -6.19 -4.88
C ILE A 61 16.09 -7.25 -5.74
N PHE A 62 15.01 -7.85 -5.23
CA PHE A 62 14.26 -8.88 -5.92
C PHE A 62 13.67 -8.35 -7.24
N GLY A 63 12.97 -7.21 -7.21
CA GLY A 63 12.43 -6.57 -8.39
C GLY A 63 13.49 -6.29 -9.45
N LYS A 64 14.68 -5.83 -9.04
CA LYS A 64 15.82 -5.63 -9.94
C LYS A 64 16.33 -6.96 -10.52
N ALA A 65 16.43 -8.00 -9.71
CA ALA A 65 16.93 -9.30 -10.14
C ALA A 65 16.03 -9.97 -11.19
N VAL A 66 14.71 -9.85 -11.00
CA VAL A 66 13.71 -10.38 -11.97
C VAL A 66 13.43 -9.41 -13.14
N LYS A 67 14.13 -8.28 -13.18
CA LYS A 67 13.96 -7.22 -14.18
C LYS A 67 12.51 -6.73 -14.29
N LEU A 68 11.89 -6.50 -13.13
CA LEU A 68 10.54 -5.95 -13.08
C LEU A 68 10.52 -4.60 -13.83
N ASP A 69 9.68 -4.50 -14.84
CA ASP A 69 9.53 -3.33 -15.71
C ASP A 69 8.23 -2.55 -15.48
N SER A 70 7.50 -2.92 -14.43
CA SER A 70 6.26 -2.27 -14.04
C SER A 70 6.16 -2.23 -12.51
N LEU A 71 4.94 -2.23 -11.98
CA LEU A 71 4.67 -2.30 -10.55
C LEU A 71 4.56 -3.76 -10.09
N GLY A 72 4.96 -4.00 -8.85
CA GLY A 72 4.78 -5.29 -8.21
C GLY A 72 4.61 -5.15 -6.71
N THR A 73 4.04 -6.16 -6.08
CA THR A 73 3.91 -6.28 -4.64
C THR A 73 4.68 -7.51 -4.15
N PHE A 74 5.64 -7.27 -3.28
CA PHE A 74 6.45 -8.29 -2.63
C PHE A 74 5.75 -8.69 -1.33
N GLU A 75 5.23 -9.91 -1.26
CA GLU A 75 4.44 -10.39 -0.13
C GLU A 75 5.27 -11.29 0.78
N CYS A 76 5.19 -11.02 2.08
CA CYS A 76 5.90 -11.76 3.12
C CYS A 76 4.97 -12.12 4.28
N ILE A 77 5.28 -13.21 4.98
CA ILE A 77 4.79 -13.45 6.32
C ILE A 77 5.82 -12.90 7.31
N VAL A 78 5.35 -12.15 8.31
CA VAL A 78 6.18 -11.66 9.41
C VAL A 78 5.88 -12.51 10.65
N ASP A 79 6.93 -13.05 11.28
CA ASP A 79 6.85 -13.80 12.52
C ASP A 79 7.94 -13.30 13.49
N GLY A 80 7.52 -12.59 14.51
CA GLY A 80 8.43 -11.96 15.47
C GLY A 80 9.36 -10.94 14.82
N GLU A 81 10.66 -11.23 14.76
CA GLU A 81 11.70 -10.37 14.18
C GLU A 81 12.16 -10.83 12.78
N ALA A 82 11.49 -11.83 12.23
CA ALA A 82 11.80 -12.42 10.93
C ALA A 82 10.67 -12.19 9.94
N HIS A 83 11.01 -12.18 8.67
CA HIS A 83 10.04 -12.20 7.58
C HIS A 83 10.44 -13.28 6.57
N TYR A 84 9.43 -13.82 5.93
CA TYR A 84 9.57 -14.94 4.98
C TYR A 84 8.86 -14.58 3.70
N PHE A 85 9.59 -14.61 2.59
CA PHE A 85 9.02 -14.37 1.27
C PHE A 85 7.94 -15.41 0.94
N MET A 86 6.80 -14.95 0.46
CA MET A 86 5.72 -15.81 -0.04
C MET A 86 5.66 -15.77 -1.56
N GLU A 87 5.36 -14.60 -2.10
CA GLU A 87 5.19 -14.41 -3.54
C GLU A 87 5.44 -12.97 -3.97
N MET A 88 5.56 -12.76 -5.27
CA MET A 88 5.54 -11.43 -5.86
C MET A 88 4.42 -11.34 -6.90
N ASN A 89 3.48 -10.45 -6.66
CA ASN A 89 2.45 -10.10 -7.63
C ASN A 89 3.00 -9.05 -8.59
N THR A 90 3.19 -9.41 -9.87
CA THR A 90 3.74 -8.52 -10.91
C THR A 90 2.65 -7.76 -11.65
N ARG A 91 1.66 -7.27 -10.91
CA ARG A 91 0.50 -6.51 -11.38
C ARG A 91 0.08 -5.50 -10.35
N ILE A 92 -0.76 -4.56 -10.76
CA ILE A 92 -1.47 -3.72 -9.80
C ILE A 92 -2.45 -4.56 -8.98
N GLN A 93 -2.60 -4.23 -7.72
CA GLN A 93 -3.57 -4.86 -6.82
C GLN A 93 -4.77 -3.95 -6.58
N VAL A 94 -5.90 -4.51 -6.13
CA VAL A 94 -7.12 -3.74 -5.81
C VAL A 94 -6.81 -2.68 -4.77
N GLU A 95 -6.03 -3.05 -3.77
CA GLU A 95 -5.63 -2.25 -2.63
C GLU A 95 -4.50 -1.23 -2.89
N HIS A 96 -4.14 -0.98 -4.14
CA HIS A 96 -3.07 -0.02 -4.50
C HIS A 96 -3.34 1.40 -3.96
N ARG A 97 -4.59 1.73 -3.72
CA ARG A 97 -5.00 3.04 -3.18
C ARG A 97 -4.47 3.31 -1.79
N VAL A 98 -4.29 2.28 -0.96
CA VAL A 98 -3.65 2.41 0.35
C VAL A 98 -2.26 3.04 0.19
N THR A 99 -1.47 2.55 -0.77
CA THR A 99 -0.15 3.10 -1.09
C THR A 99 -0.22 4.52 -1.66
N GLU A 100 -1.16 4.80 -2.57
CA GLU A 100 -1.33 6.13 -3.18
C GLU A 100 -1.74 7.20 -2.17
N LEU A 101 -2.42 6.82 -1.09
CA LEU A 101 -2.79 7.73 -0.02
C LEU A 101 -1.60 8.07 0.89
N CYS A 102 -0.56 7.21 0.95
CA CYS A 102 0.62 7.44 1.76
C CYS A 102 1.74 8.15 1.00
N TYR A 103 1.84 7.93 -0.32
CA TYR A 103 2.96 8.43 -1.10
C TYR A 103 2.54 8.97 -2.46
N LYS A 104 3.29 9.99 -2.92
CA LYS A 104 3.33 10.44 -4.31
C LYS A 104 4.73 10.20 -4.87
N LEU A 105 4.86 10.15 -6.18
CA LEU A 105 6.14 10.04 -6.86
C LEU A 105 6.43 11.31 -7.65
N LYS A 106 7.53 11.97 -7.32
CA LYS A 106 8.03 13.16 -8.01
C LYS A 106 9.13 12.74 -8.99
N PHE A 107 8.90 13.00 -10.26
CA PHE A 107 9.84 12.78 -11.34
C PHE A 107 10.47 14.11 -11.70
N ILE A 108 11.79 14.21 -11.58
CA ILE A 108 12.54 15.44 -11.78
C ILE A 108 13.36 15.29 -13.06
N ASN A 109 13.29 16.29 -13.94
CA ASN A 109 14.17 16.36 -15.11
C ASN A 109 15.62 16.48 -14.64
N PRO A 110 16.52 15.54 -14.98
CA PRO A 110 17.92 15.57 -14.53
C PRO A 110 18.71 16.77 -15.06
N GLU A 111 18.25 17.39 -16.17
CA GLU A 111 18.89 18.56 -16.75
C GLU A 111 18.36 19.89 -16.18
N ASN A 112 17.17 19.86 -15.58
CA ASN A 112 16.54 21.05 -15.02
C ASN A 112 15.64 20.67 -13.83
N ALA A 113 16.13 20.86 -12.61
CA ALA A 113 15.41 20.51 -11.40
C ALA A 113 14.11 21.31 -11.16
N ALA A 114 13.94 22.45 -11.83
CA ALA A 114 12.69 23.19 -11.78
C ALA A 114 11.58 22.58 -12.69
N ASP A 115 11.97 21.70 -13.60
CA ASP A 115 11.06 20.95 -14.47
C ASP A 115 10.81 19.57 -13.83
N PHE A 116 9.63 19.41 -13.24
CA PHE A 116 9.22 18.16 -12.60
C PHE A 116 7.70 17.97 -12.74
N PHE A 117 7.28 16.73 -12.55
CA PHE A 117 5.86 16.40 -12.37
C PHE A 117 5.69 15.43 -11.20
N ILE A 118 4.47 15.41 -10.65
CA ILE A 118 4.10 14.52 -9.55
C ILE A 118 3.02 13.56 -10.03
N ALA A 119 3.33 12.26 -9.99
CA ALA A 119 2.35 11.22 -10.21
C ALA A 119 1.68 10.86 -8.88
N GLU A 120 0.36 10.95 -8.86
CA GLU A 120 -0.47 10.65 -7.69
C GLU A 120 -1.16 9.27 -7.79
N SER A 121 -1.16 8.68 -8.97
CA SER A 121 -1.78 7.39 -9.26
C SER A 121 -0.74 6.38 -9.72
N LEU A 122 -0.79 5.18 -9.14
CA LEU A 122 0.07 4.07 -9.58
C LEU A 122 -0.29 3.59 -10.99
N VAL A 123 -1.54 3.75 -11.41
CA VAL A 123 -1.96 3.47 -12.79
C VAL A 123 -1.26 4.42 -13.77
N GLU A 124 -1.19 5.72 -13.43
CA GLU A 124 -0.43 6.69 -14.22
C GLU A 124 1.04 6.30 -14.32
N VAL A 125 1.65 5.90 -13.19
CA VAL A 125 3.05 5.43 -13.17
C VAL A 125 3.25 4.21 -14.09
N MET A 126 2.32 3.25 -14.10
CA MET A 126 2.38 2.10 -15.01
C MET A 126 2.35 2.53 -16.48
N VAL A 127 1.49 3.47 -16.84
CA VAL A 127 1.40 4.02 -18.21
C VAL A 127 2.71 4.73 -18.59
N LEU A 128 3.25 5.54 -17.68
CA LEU A 128 4.53 6.23 -17.89
C LEU A 128 5.69 5.24 -18.07
N LEU A 129 5.76 4.19 -17.25
CA LEU A 129 6.76 3.13 -17.37
C LEU A 129 6.63 2.40 -18.71
N ALA A 130 5.41 2.06 -19.14
CA ALA A 130 5.17 1.42 -20.43
C ALA A 130 5.56 2.31 -21.63
N ALA A 131 5.29 3.61 -21.53
CA ALA A 131 5.59 4.57 -22.61
C ALA A 131 7.07 4.94 -22.70
N HIS A 132 7.75 5.07 -21.56
CA HIS A 132 9.08 5.66 -21.47
C HIS A 132 10.17 4.67 -21.03
N GLY A 133 9.80 3.63 -20.28
CA GLY A 133 10.73 2.62 -19.77
C GLY A 133 11.87 3.25 -18.99
N GLN A 134 13.11 2.87 -19.33
CA GLN A 134 14.32 3.37 -18.67
C GLN A 134 14.65 4.86 -18.93
N ARG A 135 13.92 5.53 -19.82
CA ARG A 135 14.07 6.97 -20.04
C ARG A 135 13.37 7.80 -18.96
N LEU A 136 12.44 7.19 -18.23
CA LEU A 136 11.81 7.85 -17.09
C LEU A 136 12.86 8.00 -15.96
N PRO A 137 13.09 9.20 -15.43
CA PRO A 137 14.03 9.39 -14.34
C PRO A 137 13.57 8.64 -13.09
N LYS A 138 14.52 8.25 -12.23
CA LYS A 138 14.17 7.66 -10.94
C LYS A 138 13.38 8.65 -10.11
N PRO A 139 12.16 8.29 -9.67
CA PRO A 139 11.35 9.23 -8.90
C PRO A 139 11.85 9.38 -7.46
N GLU A 140 11.57 10.53 -6.89
CA GLU A 140 11.62 10.81 -5.47
C GLU A 140 10.29 10.42 -4.82
N ARG A 141 10.33 9.66 -3.72
CA ARG A 141 9.15 9.32 -2.92
C ARG A 141 8.81 10.51 -2.01
N LEU A 142 7.62 11.04 -2.16
CA LEU A 142 7.09 12.11 -1.33
C LEU A 142 6.08 11.51 -0.35
N PRO A 143 6.38 11.45 0.96
CA PRO A 143 5.43 10.97 1.96
C PRO A 143 4.29 11.96 2.14
N ARG A 144 3.13 11.44 2.53
CA ARG A 144 2.00 12.21 3.04
C ARG A 144 1.94 12.02 4.55
N GLU A 145 1.45 13.02 5.26
CA GLU A 145 1.24 12.95 6.72
C GLU A 145 -0.10 12.26 7.05
N ALA A 146 -0.32 11.07 6.50
CA ALA A 146 -1.58 10.35 6.69
C ALA A 146 -1.35 8.83 6.68
N ALA A 147 -1.96 8.15 7.64
CA ALA A 147 -2.18 6.71 7.59
C ALA A 147 -3.34 6.41 6.64
N SER A 148 -3.34 5.24 6.04
CA SER A 148 -4.38 4.81 5.12
C SER A 148 -4.91 3.43 5.49
N VAL A 149 -6.22 3.26 5.37
CA VAL A 149 -6.91 2.00 5.63
C VAL A 149 -7.91 1.75 4.51
N GLU A 150 -7.85 0.55 3.92
CA GLU A 150 -8.89 0.04 3.04
C GLU A 150 -9.71 -1.01 3.76
N ALA A 151 -11.04 -0.92 3.66
CA ALA A 151 -11.96 -1.95 4.09
C ALA A 151 -12.74 -2.48 2.87
N ARG A 152 -12.74 -3.79 2.67
CA ARG A 152 -13.49 -4.45 1.60
C ARG A 152 -14.84 -4.93 2.10
N LEU A 153 -15.89 -4.51 1.40
CA LEU A 153 -17.25 -4.97 1.64
C LEU A 153 -17.60 -6.01 0.56
N ASN A 154 -17.74 -7.26 0.98
CA ASN A 154 -18.09 -8.36 0.09
C ASN A 154 -19.51 -8.83 0.39
N ALA A 155 -20.28 -9.12 -0.66
CA ALA A 155 -21.58 -9.79 -0.49
C ALA A 155 -21.35 -11.23 -0.02
N THR A 156 -22.01 -11.62 1.06
CA THR A 156 -21.94 -12.96 1.62
C THR A 156 -23.33 -13.53 1.90
N ASN A 157 -23.43 -14.85 1.90
CA ASN A 157 -24.62 -15.55 2.43
C ASN A 157 -24.62 -15.55 3.98
N GLN A 158 -25.63 -16.14 4.60
CA GLN A 158 -25.75 -16.24 6.06
C GLN A 158 -24.60 -17.04 6.72
N ALA A 159 -23.91 -17.89 5.98
CA ALA A 159 -22.74 -18.63 6.44
C ALA A 159 -21.42 -17.88 6.18
N LEU A 160 -21.50 -16.58 5.85
CA LEU A 160 -20.36 -15.71 5.52
C LEU A 160 -19.52 -16.18 4.31
N GLN A 161 -20.11 -17.04 3.47
CA GLN A 161 -19.44 -17.47 2.24
C GLN A 161 -19.69 -16.46 1.12
N PRO A 162 -18.74 -16.25 0.21
CA PRO A 162 -18.93 -15.35 -0.93
C PRO A 162 -20.21 -15.67 -1.69
N HIS A 163 -20.97 -14.64 -2.00
CA HIS A 163 -22.24 -14.76 -2.74
C HIS A 163 -22.17 -13.92 -4.00
N ALA A 164 -22.46 -14.55 -5.15
CA ALA A 164 -22.53 -13.88 -6.43
C ALA A 164 -23.99 -13.73 -6.87
N GLY A 165 -24.31 -12.54 -7.37
CA GLY A 165 -25.66 -12.20 -7.86
C GLY A 165 -26.54 -11.57 -6.78
N GLY A 166 -27.75 -11.20 -7.16
CA GLY A 166 -28.70 -10.48 -6.32
C GLY A 166 -28.79 -9.01 -6.65
N ILE A 167 -29.67 -8.32 -5.92
CA ILE A 167 -29.90 -6.88 -6.06
C ILE A 167 -29.56 -6.22 -4.73
N ILE A 168 -28.80 -5.15 -4.78
CA ILE A 168 -28.54 -4.30 -3.61
C ILE A 168 -29.70 -3.32 -3.50
N GLU A 169 -30.57 -3.55 -2.54
CA GLU A 169 -31.78 -2.74 -2.33
C GLU A 169 -31.46 -1.38 -1.67
N LYS A 170 -30.38 -1.32 -0.94
CA LYS A 170 -29.98 -0.10 -0.21
C LYS A 170 -28.47 0.07 -0.21
N TRP A 171 -28.05 1.22 -0.69
CA TRP A 171 -26.65 1.66 -0.63
C TRP A 171 -26.56 2.95 0.18
N SER A 172 -25.63 3.01 1.13
CA SER A 172 -25.35 4.23 1.87
C SER A 172 -24.15 4.94 1.24
N ASN A 173 -24.27 6.24 1.01
CA ASN A 173 -23.13 7.04 0.62
C ASN A 173 -22.12 7.09 1.77
N CYS A 174 -20.84 7.18 1.43
CA CYS A 174 -19.81 7.46 2.40
C CYS A 174 -20.06 8.80 3.12
N ALA A 175 -19.66 8.87 4.37
CA ALA A 175 -19.64 10.14 5.07
C ALA A 175 -18.74 11.15 4.33
N GLU A 176 -19.09 12.42 4.38
CA GLU A 176 -18.21 13.49 3.90
C GLU A 176 -16.89 13.46 4.66
N GLY A 177 -15.76 13.62 3.96
CA GLY A 177 -14.43 13.65 4.55
C GLY A 177 -13.41 12.86 3.72
N GLU A 178 -12.45 12.27 4.40
CA GLU A 178 -11.30 11.57 3.80
C GLU A 178 -11.62 10.11 3.39
N VAL A 179 -12.89 9.79 3.14
CA VAL A 179 -13.33 8.46 2.71
C VAL A 179 -13.51 8.46 1.20
N ARG A 180 -12.83 7.52 0.56
CA ARG A 180 -13.01 7.23 -0.85
C ARG A 180 -13.82 5.94 -1.01
N ASP A 181 -14.86 6.00 -1.83
CA ASP A 181 -15.69 4.85 -2.21
C ASP A 181 -15.31 4.40 -3.64
N ASP A 182 -14.66 3.24 -3.75
CA ASP A 182 -14.34 2.60 -5.02
C ASP A 182 -15.21 1.36 -5.15
N GLN A 183 -16.21 1.38 -6.00
CA GLN A 183 -17.18 0.30 -6.18
C GLN A 183 -17.30 -0.13 -7.64
N GLY A 184 -17.56 -1.43 -7.84
CA GLY A 184 -17.85 -2.01 -9.15
C GLY A 184 -19.34 -2.36 -9.35
N ILE A 185 -20.24 -1.76 -8.56
CA ILE A 185 -21.67 -2.06 -8.58
C ILE A 185 -22.33 -1.31 -9.74
N SER A 186 -23.08 -2.03 -10.56
CA SER A 186 -23.91 -1.42 -11.61
C SER A 186 -25.23 -0.97 -11.02
N MET A 187 -25.51 0.30 -11.08
CA MET A 187 -26.77 0.92 -10.65
C MET A 187 -27.72 0.96 -11.85
N HIS A 188 -28.38 -0.17 -12.17
CA HIS A 188 -29.38 -0.25 -13.26
C HIS A 188 -30.73 -0.66 -12.70
#